data_c2d16e5e9d3c0aedbebe0c745ff9c0de
#
_entry.id   c2d16e5e9d3c0aedbebe0c745ff9c0de
#
_cell.length_a   1.000
_cell.length_b   1.000
_cell.length_c   1.000
_cell.angle_alpha   90.00
_cell.angle_beta   90.00
_cell.angle_gamma   90.00
#
_symmetry.space_group_name_H-M   'P 1'
#
loop_
_entity.id
_entity.type
_entity.pdbx_description
1 polymer ?
#
loop_
_entity_poly.entity_id
_entity_poly.type
_entity_poly.pdbx_seq_one_letter_code
_entity_poly.pdbx_strand_id
1 'polypeptide(L)'
;MNVSKIRIDGIPAVLWGEPSDKIIIAAHGSHSSKMDDCIRVLAEEATANGYQVLSFDLPQHGERVYETECIMPDECVRELKVMYSFAVNQHKTVSIFGCSMGAYFELLAFADIEIERAWFLSPVTDMERIIHNLMEYCHITEKEFRERVKVDNDIEPLYFPYYTYVKDHPINAWKHETFILRGENDTL
;
A
#
# COMPACT_ATOMS: atom_id res chain seq x y z
N MET A 1 16.64 -16.36 -7.94
CA MET A 1 15.40 -15.63 -8.32
C MET A 1 15.73 -14.58 -9.35
N ASN A 2 14.99 -14.50 -10.47
CA ASN A 2 15.13 -13.43 -11.46
C ASN A 2 14.54 -12.12 -10.89
N VAL A 3 15.16 -10.96 -11.19
CA VAL A 3 14.70 -9.64 -10.72
C VAL A 3 14.78 -8.66 -11.90
N SER A 4 13.64 -8.21 -12.37
CA SER A 4 13.53 -7.32 -13.53
C SER A 4 12.93 -5.97 -13.14
N LYS A 5 13.72 -4.90 -13.25
CA LYS A 5 13.23 -3.52 -13.07
C LYS A 5 12.46 -3.09 -14.32
N ILE A 6 11.25 -2.60 -14.12
CA ILE A 6 10.36 -2.15 -15.20
C ILE A 6 9.69 -0.82 -14.82
N ARG A 7 8.99 -0.22 -15.78
CA ARG A 7 8.03 0.87 -15.51
C ARG A 7 6.68 0.50 -16.09
N ILE A 8 5.62 0.72 -15.31
CA ILE A 8 4.24 0.49 -15.71
C ILE A 8 3.53 1.85 -15.61
N ASP A 9 3.11 2.39 -16.73
CA ASP A 9 2.53 3.75 -16.80
C ASP A 9 3.43 4.82 -16.13
N GLY A 10 4.75 4.68 -16.32
CA GLY A 10 5.76 5.56 -15.71
C GLY A 10 6.14 5.20 -14.26
N ILE A 11 5.36 4.38 -13.56
CA ILE A 11 5.58 4.00 -12.16
C ILE A 11 6.73 3.00 -12.06
N PRO A 12 7.77 3.26 -11.24
CA PRO A 12 8.87 2.33 -11.03
C PRO A 12 8.38 1.05 -10.34
N ALA A 13 8.65 -0.09 -10.97
CA ALA A 13 8.23 -1.40 -10.49
C ALA A 13 9.32 -2.47 -10.66
N VAL A 14 9.14 -3.59 -9.98
CA VAL A 14 9.99 -4.77 -10.08
C VAL A 14 9.13 -6.01 -10.26
N LEU A 15 9.49 -6.82 -11.25
CA LEU A 15 9.01 -8.19 -11.38
C LEU A 15 10.07 -9.14 -10.79
N TRP A 16 9.63 -9.96 -9.84
CA TRP A 16 10.43 -10.97 -9.17
C TRP A 16 10.00 -12.36 -9.64
N GLY A 17 10.96 -13.21 -9.94
CA GLY A 17 10.73 -14.57 -10.40
C GLY A 17 10.56 -14.68 -11.91
N GLU A 18 10.33 -15.91 -12.36
CA GLU A 18 10.03 -16.22 -13.76
C GLU A 18 8.55 -15.94 -14.06
N PRO A 19 8.17 -15.74 -15.32
CA PRO A 19 6.77 -15.61 -15.72
C PRO A 19 5.92 -16.76 -15.17
N SER A 20 4.77 -16.44 -14.59
CA SER A 20 3.83 -17.38 -13.99
C SER A 20 2.40 -16.93 -14.24
N ASP A 21 1.45 -17.87 -14.29
CA ASP A 21 0.02 -17.56 -14.35
C ASP A 21 -0.54 -16.99 -13.04
N LYS A 22 0.26 -17.05 -11.97
CA LYS A 22 -0.08 -16.51 -10.64
C LYS A 22 0.86 -15.35 -10.34
N ILE A 23 0.27 -14.22 -9.95
CA ILE A 23 1.02 -13.04 -9.59
C ILE A 23 0.53 -12.45 -8.25
N ILE A 24 1.46 -11.99 -7.43
CA ILE A 24 1.17 -11.20 -6.23
C ILE A 24 1.55 -9.76 -6.50
N ILE A 25 0.59 -8.84 -6.43
CA ILE A 25 0.87 -7.40 -6.39
C ILE A 25 1.25 -7.06 -4.96
N ALA A 26 2.40 -6.42 -4.76
CA ALA A 26 2.96 -6.16 -3.43
C ALA A 26 3.13 -4.66 -3.18
N ALA A 27 2.42 -4.14 -2.18
CA ALA A 27 2.51 -2.75 -1.71
C ALA A 27 3.29 -2.68 -0.39
N HIS A 28 4.37 -1.89 -0.39
CA HIS A 28 5.20 -1.65 0.79
C HIS A 28 4.56 -0.67 1.78
N GLY A 29 5.12 -0.56 2.99
CA GLY A 29 4.68 0.37 4.03
C GLY A 29 5.28 1.77 3.91
N SER A 30 5.00 2.63 4.89
CA SER A 30 5.61 3.95 5.02
C SER A 30 7.13 3.84 5.19
N HIS A 31 7.89 4.83 4.71
CA HIS A 31 9.35 4.89 4.75
C HIS A 31 10.08 3.70 4.11
N SER A 32 9.44 2.98 3.20
CA SER A 32 9.92 1.76 2.56
C SER A 32 10.03 1.93 1.04
N SER A 33 10.18 0.83 0.30
CA SER A 33 10.27 0.81 -1.15
C SER A 33 9.87 -0.56 -1.73
N LYS A 34 9.71 -0.61 -3.05
CA LYS A 34 9.44 -1.85 -3.81
C LYS A 34 10.49 -2.95 -3.64
N MET A 35 11.64 -2.64 -3.05
CA MET A 35 12.75 -3.59 -2.85
C MET A 35 13.13 -3.79 -1.38
N ASP A 36 12.30 -3.34 -0.46
CA ASP A 36 12.53 -3.49 0.97
C ASP A 36 12.51 -4.95 1.42
N ASP A 37 13.05 -5.22 2.60
CA ASP A 37 13.24 -6.58 3.11
C ASP A 37 11.95 -7.38 3.18
N CYS A 38 10.83 -6.79 3.60
CA CYS A 38 9.55 -7.50 3.63
C CYS A 38 9.10 -7.94 2.23
N ILE A 39 9.31 -7.09 1.20
CA ILE A 39 8.99 -7.41 -0.19
C ILE A 39 9.96 -8.49 -0.73
N ARG A 40 11.25 -8.39 -0.39
CA ARG A 40 12.26 -9.36 -0.82
C ARG A 40 11.99 -10.75 -0.24
N VAL A 41 11.68 -10.84 1.05
CA VAL A 41 11.35 -12.12 1.71
C VAL A 41 10.07 -12.72 1.11
N LEU A 42 9.02 -11.91 0.90
CA LEU A 42 7.82 -12.34 0.18
C LEU A 42 8.19 -12.92 -1.20
N ALA A 43 9.00 -12.18 -1.97
CA ALA A 43 9.35 -12.57 -3.32
C ALA A 43 10.16 -13.88 -3.36
N GLU A 44 11.09 -14.08 -2.42
CA GLU A 44 11.86 -15.32 -2.29
C GLU A 44 10.94 -16.53 -2.05
N GLU A 45 10.01 -16.42 -1.11
CA GLU A 45 9.08 -17.50 -0.79
C GLU A 45 8.02 -17.71 -1.87
N ALA A 46 7.43 -16.64 -2.39
CA ALA A 46 6.38 -16.71 -3.40
C ALA A 46 6.89 -17.32 -4.71
N THR A 47 8.09 -16.93 -5.16
CA THR A 47 8.66 -17.45 -6.41
C THR A 47 9.06 -18.93 -6.29
N ALA A 48 9.50 -19.38 -5.10
CA ALA A 48 9.74 -20.79 -4.83
C ALA A 48 8.44 -21.64 -4.87
N ASN A 49 7.28 -20.99 -4.68
CA ASN A 49 5.94 -21.60 -4.72
C ASN A 49 5.19 -21.33 -6.03
N GLY A 50 5.87 -20.91 -7.08
CA GLY A 50 5.32 -20.78 -8.43
C GLY A 50 4.54 -19.48 -8.68
N TYR A 51 4.67 -18.46 -7.84
CA TYR A 51 4.15 -17.13 -8.10
C TYR A 51 5.22 -16.25 -8.77
N GLN A 52 4.76 -15.27 -9.51
CA GLN A 52 5.54 -14.07 -9.82
C GLN A 52 5.14 -12.98 -8.84
N VAL A 53 6.04 -12.07 -8.44
CA VAL A 53 5.70 -10.93 -7.60
C VAL A 53 5.92 -9.64 -8.38
N LEU A 54 4.97 -8.72 -8.31
CA LEU A 54 5.03 -7.37 -8.85
C LEU A 54 5.01 -6.39 -7.69
N SER A 55 6.13 -5.76 -7.40
CA SER A 55 6.21 -4.67 -6.43
C SER A 55 6.47 -3.32 -7.13
N PHE A 56 6.02 -2.22 -6.54
CA PHE A 56 6.18 -0.88 -7.10
C PHE A 56 6.39 0.15 -6.00
N ASP A 57 6.99 1.28 -6.34
CA ASP A 57 7.14 2.39 -5.39
C ASP A 57 5.84 3.19 -5.32
N LEU A 58 5.30 3.33 -4.11
CA LEU A 58 4.23 4.28 -3.82
C LEU A 58 4.72 5.73 -4.03
N PRO A 59 3.82 6.71 -4.29
CA PRO A 59 4.19 8.13 -4.31
C PRO A 59 5.03 8.52 -3.09
N GLN A 60 6.01 9.39 -3.25
CA GLN A 60 6.99 9.81 -2.22
C GLN A 60 7.93 8.72 -1.68
N HIS A 61 7.95 7.54 -2.26
CA HIS A 61 8.79 6.43 -1.79
C HIS A 61 9.76 5.93 -2.86
N GLY A 62 10.85 5.31 -2.43
CA GLY A 62 11.83 4.70 -3.32
C GLY A 62 12.38 5.66 -4.38
N GLU A 63 12.23 5.34 -5.66
CA GLU A 63 12.67 6.20 -6.77
C GLU A 63 11.81 7.47 -6.95
N ARG A 64 10.70 7.59 -6.22
CA ARG A 64 9.68 8.65 -6.34
C ARG A 64 9.67 9.65 -5.18
N VAL A 65 10.68 9.65 -4.33
CA VAL A 65 10.73 10.41 -3.07
C VAL A 65 10.51 11.93 -3.24
N TYR A 66 10.68 12.47 -4.45
CA TYR A 66 10.51 13.91 -4.75
C TYR A 66 9.38 14.21 -5.73
N GLU A 67 8.52 13.24 -6.08
CA GLU A 67 7.48 13.44 -7.10
C GLU A 67 6.29 14.28 -6.60
N THR A 68 6.02 14.29 -5.31
CA THR A 68 4.89 15.00 -4.71
C THR A 68 5.25 15.49 -3.31
N GLU A 69 4.52 16.49 -2.80
CA GLU A 69 4.67 16.97 -1.42
C GLU A 69 3.87 16.13 -0.41
N CYS A 70 2.83 15.42 -0.89
CA CYS A 70 1.97 14.61 -0.07
C CYS A 70 1.54 13.37 -0.84
N ILE A 71 1.66 12.20 -0.20
CA ILE A 71 1.04 10.98 -0.70
C ILE A 71 -0.48 11.09 -0.51
N MET A 72 -1.26 10.84 -1.56
CA MET A 72 -2.73 10.89 -1.50
C MET A 72 -3.32 9.50 -1.72
N PRO A 73 -4.32 9.08 -0.91
CA PRO A 73 -4.88 7.73 -1.02
C PRO A 73 -5.54 7.43 -2.35
N ASP A 74 -6.20 8.40 -2.98
CA ASP A 74 -6.82 8.24 -4.29
C ASP A 74 -5.80 7.96 -5.38
N GLU A 75 -4.62 8.57 -5.33
CA GLU A 75 -3.53 8.30 -6.24
C GLU A 75 -2.98 6.87 -6.02
N CYS A 76 -2.76 6.48 -4.78
CA CYS A 76 -2.31 5.12 -4.45
C CYS A 76 -3.31 4.06 -4.93
N VAL A 77 -4.60 4.29 -4.72
CA VAL A 77 -5.69 3.42 -5.21
C VAL A 77 -5.69 3.34 -6.74
N ARG A 78 -5.53 4.47 -7.43
CA ARG A 78 -5.44 4.52 -8.89
C ARG A 78 -4.26 3.70 -9.40
N GLU A 79 -3.09 3.85 -8.78
CA GLU A 79 -1.87 3.14 -9.19
C GLU A 79 -1.94 1.65 -8.91
N LEU A 80 -2.53 1.22 -7.80
CA LEU A 80 -2.82 -0.19 -7.53
C LEU A 80 -3.71 -0.81 -8.63
N LYS A 81 -4.72 -0.06 -9.11
CA LYS A 81 -5.56 -0.49 -10.24
C LYS A 81 -4.80 -0.55 -11.56
N VAL A 82 -3.79 0.30 -11.77
CA VAL A 82 -2.86 0.21 -12.91
C VAL A 82 -2.04 -1.09 -12.82
N MET A 83 -1.48 -1.42 -11.65
CA MET A 83 -0.75 -2.68 -11.43
C MET A 83 -1.65 -3.89 -11.65
N TYR A 84 -2.88 -3.85 -11.16
CA TYR A 84 -3.88 -4.90 -11.39
C TYR A 84 -4.18 -5.08 -12.88
N SER A 85 -4.43 -4.00 -13.60
CA SER A 85 -4.70 -4.04 -15.04
C SER A 85 -3.52 -4.62 -15.83
N PHE A 86 -2.29 -4.27 -15.46
CA PHE A 86 -1.09 -4.87 -16.04
C PHE A 86 -1.04 -6.39 -15.83
N ALA A 87 -1.37 -6.85 -14.61
CA ALA A 87 -1.39 -8.28 -14.28
C ALA A 87 -2.47 -9.04 -15.05
N VAL A 88 -3.71 -8.53 -15.06
CA VAL A 88 -4.86 -9.18 -15.72
C VAL A 88 -4.70 -9.23 -17.23
N ASN A 89 -4.12 -8.20 -17.84
CA ASN A 89 -3.84 -8.19 -19.29
C ASN A 89 -2.84 -9.28 -19.73
N GLN A 90 -2.14 -9.91 -18.79
CA GLN A 90 -1.28 -11.07 -19.03
C GLN A 90 -1.98 -12.39 -18.66
N HIS A 91 -3.30 -12.39 -18.46
CA HIS A 91 -4.13 -13.55 -18.06
C HIS A 91 -3.68 -14.20 -16.75
N LYS A 92 -3.22 -13.38 -15.80
CA LYS A 92 -2.72 -13.86 -14.52
C LYS A 92 -3.83 -13.89 -13.46
N THR A 93 -3.78 -14.91 -12.63
CA THR A 93 -4.54 -14.94 -11.37
C THR A 93 -3.85 -13.99 -10.38
N VAL A 94 -4.57 -13.02 -9.88
CA VAL A 94 -4.02 -11.95 -9.05
C VAL A 94 -4.31 -12.20 -7.57
N SER A 95 -3.27 -12.20 -6.77
CA SER A 95 -3.30 -12.07 -5.31
C SER A 95 -2.61 -10.78 -4.90
N ILE A 96 -2.76 -10.35 -3.66
CA ILE A 96 -2.15 -9.13 -3.15
C ILE A 96 -1.37 -9.37 -1.87
N PHE A 97 -0.37 -8.52 -1.62
CA PHE A 97 0.37 -8.45 -0.37
C PHE A 97 0.58 -6.99 0.02
N GLY A 98 0.06 -6.60 1.18
CA GLY A 98 0.23 -5.25 1.71
C GLY A 98 0.94 -5.25 3.06
N CYS A 99 1.90 -4.34 3.22
CA CYS A 99 2.55 -4.07 4.50
C CYS A 99 2.08 -2.72 5.05
N SER A 100 1.59 -2.72 6.31
CA SER A 100 1.23 -1.49 7.04
C SER A 100 0.32 -0.55 6.22
N MET A 101 0.81 0.64 5.85
CA MET A 101 0.11 1.62 5.01
C MET A 101 -0.23 1.07 3.60
N GLY A 102 0.63 0.22 3.02
CA GLY A 102 0.35 -0.42 1.74
C GLY A 102 -0.90 -1.30 1.79
N ALA A 103 -1.10 -2.02 2.90
CA ALA A 103 -2.31 -2.81 3.11
C ALA A 103 -3.58 -1.93 3.17
N TYR A 104 -3.50 -0.73 3.76
CA TYR A 104 -4.62 0.21 3.77
C TYR A 104 -5.05 0.62 2.35
N PHE A 105 -4.08 0.94 1.49
CA PHE A 105 -4.41 1.29 0.10
C PHE A 105 -4.94 0.10 -0.69
N GLU A 106 -4.45 -1.11 -0.43
CA GLU A 106 -4.99 -2.33 -1.05
C GLU A 106 -6.42 -2.63 -0.60
N LEU A 107 -6.73 -2.45 0.68
CA LEU A 107 -8.09 -2.58 1.20
C LEU A 107 -9.06 -1.62 0.51
N LEU A 108 -8.65 -0.40 0.21
CA LEU A 108 -9.44 0.56 -0.55
C LEU A 108 -9.53 0.20 -2.05
N ALA A 109 -8.42 -0.22 -2.65
CA ALA A 109 -8.34 -0.45 -4.08
C ALA A 109 -9.12 -1.70 -4.53
N PHE A 110 -9.10 -2.76 -3.70
CA PHE A 110 -9.57 -4.09 -4.07
C PHE A 110 -10.86 -4.54 -3.36
N ALA A 111 -11.53 -3.67 -2.61
CA ALA A 111 -12.77 -4.01 -1.90
C ALA A 111 -13.83 -4.66 -2.83
N ASP A 112 -13.96 -4.16 -4.06
CA ASP A 112 -14.93 -4.61 -5.07
C ASP A 112 -14.30 -5.27 -6.30
N ILE A 113 -12.97 -5.47 -6.31
CA ILE A 113 -12.22 -6.09 -7.41
C ILE A 113 -11.92 -7.53 -7.04
N GLU A 114 -12.16 -8.47 -7.95
CA GLU A 114 -11.90 -9.89 -7.70
C GLU A 114 -10.40 -10.16 -7.64
N ILE A 115 -9.97 -10.73 -6.52
CA ILE A 115 -8.62 -11.26 -6.29
C ILE A 115 -8.72 -12.67 -5.73
N GLU A 116 -7.67 -13.48 -5.91
CA GLU A 116 -7.63 -14.85 -5.39
C GLU A 116 -7.56 -14.84 -3.86
N ARG A 117 -6.62 -14.08 -3.29
CA ARG A 117 -6.43 -13.92 -1.84
C ARG A 117 -5.56 -12.72 -1.49
N ALA A 118 -5.56 -12.37 -0.23
CA ALA A 118 -4.72 -11.31 0.33
C ALA A 118 -3.83 -11.82 1.47
N TRP A 119 -2.62 -11.28 1.54
CA TRP A 119 -1.72 -11.41 2.70
C TRP A 119 -1.39 -10.01 3.21
N PHE A 120 -1.59 -9.79 4.48
CA PHE A 120 -1.27 -8.51 5.11
C PHE A 120 -0.27 -8.69 6.25
N LEU A 121 0.76 -7.86 6.24
CA LEU A 121 1.76 -7.76 7.30
C LEU A 121 1.50 -6.48 8.10
N SER A 122 1.10 -6.65 9.38
CA SER A 122 0.78 -5.53 10.30
C SER A 122 -0.09 -4.44 9.62
N PRO A 123 -1.27 -4.80 9.08
CA PRO A 123 -2.04 -3.88 8.24
C PRO A 123 -2.61 -2.71 9.03
N VAL A 124 -2.57 -1.52 8.44
CA VAL A 124 -3.41 -0.40 8.88
C VAL A 124 -4.83 -0.64 8.37
N THR A 125 -5.77 -0.86 9.28
CA THR A 125 -7.20 -1.07 8.96
C THR A 125 -8.08 0.12 9.33
N ASP A 126 -7.57 1.02 10.17
CA ASP A 126 -8.26 2.22 10.66
C ASP A 126 -7.31 3.43 10.59
N MET A 127 -7.18 4.00 9.40
CA MET A 127 -6.33 5.16 9.15
C MET A 127 -6.89 6.42 9.83
N GLU A 128 -8.21 6.53 9.96
CA GLU A 128 -8.83 7.67 10.64
C GLU A 128 -8.40 7.73 12.11
N ARG A 129 -8.37 6.60 12.78
CA ARG A 129 -7.90 6.50 14.17
C ARG A 129 -6.42 6.90 14.30
N ILE A 130 -5.56 6.47 13.36
CA ILE A 130 -4.15 6.87 13.36
C ILE A 130 -4.02 8.38 13.25
N ILE A 131 -4.76 9.00 12.33
CA ILE A 131 -4.75 10.45 12.15
C ILE A 131 -5.26 11.16 13.42
N HIS A 132 -6.32 10.66 14.05
CA HIS A 132 -6.82 11.24 15.31
C HIS A 132 -5.77 11.13 16.43
N ASN A 133 -5.09 10.00 16.58
CA ASN A 133 -4.01 9.87 17.56
C ASN A 133 -2.88 10.88 17.31
N LEU A 134 -2.51 11.10 16.04
CA LEU A 134 -1.52 12.12 15.68
C LEU A 134 -2.02 13.55 15.93
N MET A 135 -3.30 13.83 15.70
CA MET A 135 -3.90 15.12 16.04
C MET A 135 -3.86 15.36 17.55
N GLU A 136 -4.17 14.36 18.37
CA GLU A 136 -4.04 14.42 19.83
C GLU A 136 -2.59 14.67 20.27
N TYR A 137 -1.65 13.96 19.67
CA TYR A 137 -0.22 14.15 19.92
C TYR A 137 0.23 15.58 19.59
N CYS A 138 -0.24 16.13 18.46
CA CYS A 138 0.04 17.51 18.04
C CYS A 138 -0.77 18.57 18.81
N HIS A 139 -1.67 18.18 19.70
CA HIS A 139 -2.58 19.06 20.42
C HIS A 139 -3.39 19.98 19.52
N ILE A 140 -3.91 19.47 18.41
CA ILE A 140 -4.72 20.22 17.45
C ILE A 140 -6.14 19.69 17.35
N THR A 141 -7.09 20.61 17.16
CA THR A 141 -8.48 20.30 16.85
C THR A 141 -8.68 20.13 15.33
N GLU A 142 -9.77 19.46 14.93
CA GLU A 142 -10.10 19.33 13.49
C GLU A 142 -10.29 20.72 12.84
N LYS A 143 -10.82 21.71 13.57
CA LYS A 143 -10.96 23.07 13.08
C LYS A 143 -9.59 23.69 12.76
N GLU A 144 -8.64 23.61 13.67
CA GLU A 144 -7.29 24.12 13.48
C GLU A 144 -6.56 23.36 12.37
N PHE A 145 -6.76 22.05 12.26
CA PHE A 145 -6.19 21.25 11.18
C PHE A 145 -6.70 21.70 9.81
N ARG A 146 -8.01 21.95 9.70
CA ARG A 146 -8.63 22.50 8.50
C ARG A 146 -8.06 23.86 8.11
N GLU A 147 -7.87 24.75 9.08
CA GLU A 147 -7.34 26.10 8.85
C GLU A 147 -5.86 26.09 8.44
N ARG A 148 -5.07 25.17 9.00
CA ARG A 148 -3.64 25.04 8.70
C ARG A 148 -3.35 24.28 7.41
N VAL A 149 -4.25 23.39 7.00
CA VAL A 149 -4.13 22.47 5.85
C VAL A 149 -3.03 21.43 6.01
N LYS A 150 -1.86 21.81 6.52
CA LYS A 150 -0.72 20.94 6.86
C LYS A 150 -0.28 21.19 8.29
N VAL A 151 0.10 20.13 8.98
CA VAL A 151 0.69 20.17 10.32
C VAL A 151 1.95 19.29 10.32
N ASP A 152 3.10 19.93 10.42
CA ASP A 152 4.37 19.24 10.57
C ASP A 152 4.56 18.77 12.01
N ASN A 153 5.10 17.59 12.20
CA ASN A 153 5.49 17.00 13.47
C ASN A 153 6.69 16.06 13.26
N ASP A 154 7.20 15.48 14.33
CA ASP A 154 8.38 14.61 14.32
C ASP A 154 8.09 13.12 14.02
N ILE A 155 6.83 12.78 13.78
CA ILE A 155 6.40 11.41 13.44
C ILE A 155 6.09 11.32 11.95
N GLU A 156 4.99 11.95 11.51
CA GLU A 156 4.52 11.96 10.12
C GLU A 156 3.69 13.23 9.88
N PRO A 157 4.00 14.05 8.86
CA PRO A 157 3.23 15.26 8.59
C PRO A 157 1.76 14.93 8.30
N LEU A 158 0.86 15.69 8.90
CA LEU A 158 -0.57 15.57 8.68
C LEU A 158 -1.02 16.53 7.56
N TYR A 159 -1.85 16.02 6.66
CA TYR A 159 -2.45 16.79 5.57
C TYR A 159 -3.98 16.73 5.65
N PHE A 160 -4.64 17.87 5.73
CA PHE A 160 -6.10 17.92 5.85
C PHE A 160 -6.84 17.28 4.66
N PRO A 161 -6.40 17.42 3.39
CA PRO A 161 -6.99 16.71 2.26
C PRO A 161 -6.92 15.18 2.40
N TYR A 162 -5.80 14.64 2.90
CA TYR A 162 -5.66 13.21 3.18
C TYR A 162 -6.69 12.76 4.23
N TYR A 163 -6.79 13.49 5.34
CA TYR A 163 -7.76 13.21 6.41
C TYR A 163 -9.20 13.24 5.90
N THR A 164 -9.55 14.23 5.07
CA THR A 164 -10.88 14.34 4.47
C THR A 164 -11.18 13.11 3.60
N TYR A 165 -10.23 12.69 2.75
CA TYR A 165 -10.39 11.50 1.93
C TYR A 165 -10.63 10.25 2.78
N VAL A 166 -9.85 10.06 3.84
CA VAL A 166 -9.99 8.91 4.75
C VAL A 166 -11.39 8.86 5.39
N LYS A 167 -11.90 10.00 5.86
CA LYS A 167 -13.25 10.10 6.44
C LYS A 167 -14.36 9.76 5.43
N ASP A 168 -14.19 10.20 4.19
CA ASP A 168 -15.19 10.00 3.13
C ASP A 168 -15.14 8.59 2.53
N HIS A 169 -14.06 7.83 2.77
CA HIS A 169 -13.82 6.49 2.21
C HIS A 169 -13.49 5.46 3.30
N PRO A 170 -14.40 5.20 4.26
CA PRO A 170 -14.16 4.20 5.29
C PRO A 170 -14.13 2.78 4.69
N ILE A 171 -13.30 1.90 5.24
CA ILE A 171 -13.27 0.49 4.88
C ILE A 171 -14.46 -0.19 5.56
N ASN A 172 -15.55 -0.37 4.84
CA ASN A 172 -16.81 -0.89 5.38
C ASN A 172 -17.02 -2.39 5.15
N ALA A 173 -16.37 -2.97 4.14
CA ALA A 173 -16.53 -4.37 3.79
C ALA A 173 -15.25 -4.92 3.13
N TRP A 174 -14.92 -6.15 3.48
CA TRP A 174 -13.88 -6.93 2.86
C TRP A 174 -14.32 -8.39 2.79
N LYS A 175 -14.28 -9.00 1.61
CA LYS A 175 -14.86 -10.34 1.37
C LYS A 175 -13.85 -11.39 0.89
N HIS A 176 -12.60 -11.00 0.69
CA HIS A 176 -11.57 -11.89 0.15
C HIS A 176 -10.96 -12.77 1.23
N GLU A 177 -10.54 -13.97 0.85
CA GLU A 177 -9.72 -14.83 1.71
C GLU A 177 -8.45 -14.06 2.10
N THR A 178 -8.21 -13.94 3.40
CA THR A 178 -7.14 -13.07 3.91
C THR A 178 -6.35 -13.74 5.03
N PHE A 179 -5.04 -13.63 4.92
CA PHE A 179 -4.09 -14.04 5.94
C PHE A 179 -3.43 -12.80 6.51
N ILE A 180 -3.47 -12.64 7.82
CA ILE A 180 -2.86 -11.51 8.52
C ILE A 180 -1.72 -12.03 9.37
N LEU A 181 -0.52 -11.46 9.13
CA LEU A 181 0.64 -11.64 9.99
C LEU A 181 0.82 -10.37 10.82
N ARG A 182 0.92 -10.56 12.12
CA ARG A 182 1.08 -9.48 13.08
C ARG A 182 2.10 -9.84 14.14
N GLY A 183 2.95 -8.91 14.53
CA GLY A 183 3.83 -9.04 15.68
C GLY A 183 3.03 -9.13 16.97
N GLU A 184 3.47 -9.95 17.93
CA GLU A 184 2.78 -10.10 19.23
C GLU A 184 2.67 -8.80 20.00
N ASN A 185 3.65 -7.92 19.84
CA ASN A 185 3.72 -6.61 20.50
C ASN A 185 3.32 -5.43 19.60
N ASP A 186 2.75 -5.72 18.43
CA ASP A 186 2.26 -4.68 17.51
C ASP A 186 0.98 -4.05 18.09
N THR A 187 1.02 -2.73 18.31
CA THR A 187 -0.06 -1.97 18.96
C THR A 187 -0.86 -1.08 17.99
N LEU A 188 -0.57 -1.16 16.69
CA LEU A 188 -1.29 -0.42 15.66
C LEU A 188 -2.68 -0.97 15.37
#